data_ace9d6e0c91840ef8f20f36f3ae699bb
#
_entry.id   ace9d6e0c91840ef8f20f36f3ae699bb
#
_cell.length_a   1.000
_cell.length_b   1.000
_cell.length_c   1.000
_cell.angle_alpha   90.00
_cell.angle_beta   90.00
_cell.angle_gamma   90.00
#
_symmetry.space_group_name_H-M   'P 1'
#
loop_
_entity.id
_entity.type
_entity.pdbx_description
1 polymer ?
#
loop_
_entity_poly.entity_id
_entity_poly.type
_entity_poly.pdbx_seq_one_letter_code
_entity_poly.pdbx_strand_id
1 'polypeptide(L)'
;MRYTFASMDIEAGEGARFELASDQSLLVYFERQNRKGRAEARPLQTHITPQANERVRKLLRLLQLEPIEGFRNLHPAYCSLLVKFDALRLRHEEVEAILRRCLERLDEVVLPEPHQVEIPVCYGGEYGPDLAEVCAMHGMTAAKAIETHAAPEYLVYFLGFVPGFAYLGGLSEALVTPRLATPRRRVLAGSVGIAGHQTGVYPFATPGGWRLLGRTPMAMFRTDRDGLSLLSIGDRVRFTPISAERFAALEKEWE
;
A
#
# COMPACT_ATOMS: atom_id res chain seq x y z
N MET A 1 -32.63 11.73 9.08
CA MET A 1 -32.79 10.29 9.27
C MET A 1 -31.37 9.71 9.38
N ARG A 2 -30.93 9.33 10.60
CA ARG A 2 -29.60 8.71 10.81
C ARG A 2 -29.75 7.22 10.55
N TYR A 3 -29.18 6.73 9.48
CA TYR A 3 -29.04 5.28 9.27
C TYR A 3 -27.98 4.77 10.23
N THR A 4 -28.39 4.14 11.30
CA THR A 4 -27.53 3.35 12.16
C THR A 4 -27.33 2.01 11.43
N PHE A 5 -26.18 1.85 10.76
CA PHE A 5 -25.79 0.54 10.25
C PHE A 5 -25.50 -0.33 11.47
N ALA A 6 -26.36 -1.31 11.70
CA ALA A 6 -26.09 -2.36 12.67
C ALA A 6 -24.89 -3.17 12.14
N SER A 7 -23.77 -3.13 12.84
CA SER A 7 -22.70 -4.08 12.65
C SER A 7 -23.26 -5.46 13.04
N MET A 8 -23.54 -6.29 12.06
CA MET A 8 -23.73 -7.71 12.33
C MET A 8 -22.33 -8.28 12.60
N ASP A 9 -21.96 -8.36 13.89
CA ASP A 9 -20.81 -9.12 14.34
C ASP A 9 -21.14 -10.61 14.15
N ILE A 10 -20.82 -11.12 12.97
CA ILE A 10 -20.91 -12.55 12.68
C ILE A 10 -19.54 -13.13 13.03
N GLU A 11 -19.51 -14.06 13.97
CA GLU A 11 -18.32 -14.83 14.34
C GLU A 11 -17.73 -15.47 13.08
N ALA A 12 -16.67 -14.86 12.58
CA ALA A 12 -15.91 -15.38 11.46
C ALA A 12 -14.91 -16.42 11.98
N GLY A 13 -14.87 -17.58 11.36
CA GLY A 13 -13.75 -18.49 11.50
C GLY A 13 -12.46 -17.78 11.13
N GLU A 14 -11.43 -17.98 11.93
CA GLU A 14 -10.04 -17.53 11.80
C GLU A 14 -9.77 -16.24 11.01
N GLY A 15 -9.91 -15.08 11.66
CA GLY A 15 -9.14 -13.88 11.34
C GLY A 15 -9.61 -13.01 10.16
N ALA A 16 -10.84 -13.13 9.67
CA ALA A 16 -11.42 -12.19 8.72
C ALA A 16 -12.76 -11.65 9.21
N ARG A 17 -12.98 -10.34 9.03
CA ARG A 17 -14.22 -9.63 9.35
C ARG A 17 -14.81 -9.03 8.08
N PHE A 18 -16.13 -9.08 7.96
CA PHE A 18 -16.87 -8.53 6.83
C PHE A 18 -17.62 -7.27 7.24
N GLU A 19 -17.58 -6.24 6.39
CA GLU A 19 -18.34 -5.00 6.57
C GLU A 19 -19.06 -4.60 5.27
N LEU A 20 -20.29 -4.15 5.40
CA LEU A 20 -21.03 -3.55 4.30
C LEU A 20 -20.42 -2.18 3.98
N ALA A 21 -19.87 -2.00 2.79
CA ALA A 21 -19.28 -0.72 2.37
C ALA A 21 -20.25 0.13 1.53
N SER A 22 -21.16 -0.52 0.79
CA SER A 22 -22.28 0.11 0.08
C SER A 22 -23.30 -0.95 -0.32
N ASP A 23 -24.37 -0.56 -1.02
CA ASP A 23 -25.38 -1.46 -1.61
C ASP A 23 -24.82 -2.50 -2.60
N GLN A 24 -23.62 -2.26 -3.13
CA GLN A 24 -22.95 -3.10 -4.11
C GLN A 24 -21.47 -3.35 -3.79
N SER A 25 -21.09 -3.26 -2.53
CA SER A 25 -19.72 -3.56 -2.12
C SER A 25 -19.64 -4.11 -0.70
N LEU A 26 -18.75 -5.08 -0.53
CA LEU A 26 -18.41 -5.74 0.72
C LEU A 26 -16.92 -5.60 0.99
N LEU A 27 -16.55 -5.27 2.21
CA LEU A 27 -15.17 -5.14 2.65
C LEU A 27 -14.79 -6.32 3.53
N VAL A 28 -13.70 -6.99 3.17
CA VAL A 28 -13.10 -8.08 3.93
C VAL A 28 -11.85 -7.56 4.62
N TYR A 29 -11.83 -7.57 5.95
CA TYR A 29 -10.66 -7.22 6.74
C TYR A 29 -9.95 -8.46 7.25
N PHE A 30 -8.63 -8.47 7.18
CA PHE A 30 -7.74 -9.45 7.81
C PHE A 30 -7.14 -8.83 9.06
N GLU A 31 -7.60 -9.29 10.22
CA GLU A 31 -7.22 -8.75 11.51
C GLU A 31 -6.17 -9.63 12.19
N ARG A 32 -5.34 -9.03 13.02
CA ARG A 32 -4.46 -9.78 13.91
C ARG A 32 -5.30 -10.41 15.02
N GLN A 33 -5.25 -11.72 15.13
CA GLN A 33 -5.87 -12.42 16.26
C GLN A 33 -5.01 -12.30 17.52
N ASN A 34 -5.66 -12.15 18.68
CA ASN A 34 -4.98 -12.37 19.94
C ASN A 34 -4.75 -13.88 20.17
N ARG A 35 -3.92 -14.24 21.18
CA ARG A 35 -3.63 -15.64 21.56
C ARG A 35 -4.89 -16.47 21.92
N LYS A 36 -6.08 -15.86 21.99
CA LYS A 36 -7.37 -16.50 22.27
C LYS A 36 -8.30 -16.54 21.05
N GLY A 37 -7.79 -16.23 19.84
CA GLY A 37 -8.57 -16.25 18.60
C GLY A 37 -9.63 -15.14 18.47
N ARG A 38 -9.62 -14.13 19.34
CA ARG A 38 -10.54 -12.98 19.27
C ARG A 38 -9.91 -11.82 18.54
N ALA A 39 -10.67 -11.15 17.66
CA ALA A 39 -10.27 -9.89 17.06
C ALA A 39 -9.97 -8.86 18.15
N GLU A 40 -8.81 -8.21 18.07
CA GLU A 40 -8.48 -7.12 18.97
C GLU A 40 -9.20 -5.85 18.49
N ALA A 41 -10.04 -5.25 19.33
CA ALA A 41 -10.63 -3.93 19.09
C ALA A 41 -9.56 -2.84 19.18
N ARG A 42 -8.68 -2.76 18.20
CA ARG A 42 -7.60 -1.76 18.09
C ARG A 42 -7.80 -0.88 16.86
N PRO A 43 -7.20 0.34 16.83
CA PRO A 43 -7.20 1.16 15.63
C PRO A 43 -6.68 0.39 14.40
N LEU A 44 -7.24 0.64 13.23
CA LEU A 44 -6.93 -0.06 11.96
C LEU A 44 -5.42 -0.19 11.68
N GLN A 45 -4.62 0.80 12.11
CA GLN A 45 -3.16 0.85 11.94
C GLN A 45 -2.41 -0.30 12.63
N THR A 46 -2.98 -0.90 13.70
CA THR A 46 -2.33 -2.02 14.42
C THR A 46 -2.52 -3.36 13.73
N HIS A 47 -3.38 -3.43 12.72
CA HIS A 47 -3.67 -4.64 11.94
C HIS A 47 -2.85 -4.72 10.65
N ILE A 48 -2.10 -3.67 10.30
CA ILE A 48 -1.23 -3.67 9.12
C ILE A 48 0.01 -4.51 9.41
N THR A 49 -0.02 -5.74 8.93
CA THR A 49 1.09 -6.69 9.05
C THR A 49 1.38 -7.34 7.70
N PRO A 50 2.63 -7.82 7.45
CA PRO A 50 2.94 -8.58 6.25
C PRO A 50 2.03 -9.80 6.07
N GLN A 51 1.67 -10.48 7.17
CA GLN A 51 0.79 -11.66 7.17
C GLN A 51 -0.65 -11.30 6.76
N ALA A 52 -1.21 -10.21 7.30
CA ALA A 52 -2.52 -9.72 6.88
C ALA A 52 -2.53 -9.36 5.39
N ASN A 53 -1.49 -8.66 4.93
CA ASN A 53 -1.36 -8.32 3.51
C ASN A 53 -1.16 -9.57 2.62
N GLU A 54 -0.43 -10.57 3.07
CA GLU A 54 -0.30 -11.84 2.34
C GLU A 54 -1.67 -12.49 2.11
N ARG A 55 -2.54 -12.52 3.13
CA ARG A 55 -3.91 -13.03 3.00
C ARG A 55 -4.75 -12.20 2.03
N VAL A 56 -4.61 -10.86 2.03
CA VAL A 56 -5.25 -9.99 1.02
C VAL A 56 -4.81 -10.38 -0.38
N ARG A 57 -3.49 -10.55 -0.60
CA ARG A 57 -2.93 -10.93 -1.90
C ARG A 57 -3.37 -12.32 -2.35
N LYS A 58 -3.42 -13.29 -1.42
CA LYS A 58 -3.92 -14.65 -1.70
C LYS A 58 -5.39 -14.63 -2.11
N LEU A 59 -6.25 -13.90 -1.36
CA LEU A 59 -7.66 -13.78 -1.73
C LEU A 59 -7.83 -13.07 -3.07
N LEU A 60 -7.13 -11.97 -3.30
CA LEU A 60 -7.13 -11.27 -4.59
C LEU A 60 -6.72 -12.22 -5.72
N ARG A 61 -5.63 -12.98 -5.53
CA ARG A 61 -5.11 -13.93 -6.53
C ARG A 61 -6.11 -15.04 -6.83
N LEU A 62 -6.73 -15.62 -5.81
CA LEU A 62 -7.75 -16.66 -5.97
C LEU A 62 -8.92 -16.14 -6.80
N LEU A 63 -9.45 -14.96 -6.47
CA LEU A 63 -10.57 -14.34 -7.19
C LEU A 63 -10.21 -13.88 -8.63
N GLN A 64 -8.93 -13.68 -8.92
CA GLN A 64 -8.45 -13.40 -10.27
C GLN A 64 -8.31 -14.68 -11.11
N LEU A 65 -7.90 -15.79 -10.48
CA LEU A 65 -7.76 -17.10 -11.13
C LEU A 65 -9.12 -17.78 -11.35
N GLU A 66 -10.03 -17.60 -10.42
CA GLU A 66 -11.39 -18.13 -10.44
C GLU A 66 -12.41 -16.98 -10.39
N PRO A 67 -12.63 -16.27 -11.52
CA PRO A 67 -13.55 -15.13 -11.55
C PRO A 67 -14.98 -15.55 -11.18
N ILE A 68 -15.59 -14.81 -10.28
CA ILE A 68 -16.95 -15.03 -9.82
C ILE A 68 -17.93 -14.20 -10.65
N GLU A 69 -18.93 -14.85 -11.25
CA GLU A 69 -19.96 -14.13 -11.98
C GLU A 69 -20.72 -13.16 -11.07
N GLY A 70 -20.87 -11.93 -11.52
CA GLY A 70 -21.48 -10.85 -10.73
C GLY A 70 -20.47 -10.02 -9.92
N PHE A 71 -19.22 -10.45 -9.74
CA PHE A 71 -18.18 -9.57 -9.21
C PHE A 71 -17.73 -8.59 -10.29
N ARG A 72 -17.61 -7.31 -9.93
CA ARG A 72 -17.28 -6.21 -10.85
C ARG A 72 -15.85 -5.72 -10.71
N ASN A 73 -15.36 -5.58 -9.48
CA ASN A 73 -14.02 -5.07 -9.22
C ASN A 73 -13.51 -5.50 -7.85
N LEU A 74 -12.18 -5.57 -7.71
CA LEU A 74 -11.47 -5.95 -6.50
C LEU A 74 -10.45 -4.85 -6.16
N HIS A 75 -10.55 -4.25 -4.98
CA HIS A 75 -9.65 -3.18 -4.56
C HIS A 75 -8.93 -3.59 -3.27
N PRO A 76 -7.67 -4.07 -3.38
CA PRO A 76 -6.86 -4.40 -2.22
C PRO A 76 -6.36 -3.15 -1.51
N ALA A 77 -6.17 -3.28 -0.18
CA ALA A 77 -5.49 -2.33 0.66
C ALA A 77 -4.52 -3.05 1.61
N TYR A 78 -4.04 -2.39 2.66
CA TYR A 78 -3.03 -2.96 3.58
C TYR A 78 -3.43 -4.30 4.18
N CYS A 79 -4.63 -4.37 4.76
CA CYS A 79 -5.16 -5.54 5.46
C CYS A 79 -6.62 -5.83 5.06
N SER A 80 -7.08 -5.33 3.93
CA SER A 80 -8.45 -5.51 3.48
C SER A 80 -8.57 -5.63 1.97
N LEU A 81 -9.66 -6.25 1.52
CA LEU A 81 -10.07 -6.31 0.12
C LEU A 81 -11.51 -5.82 0.00
N LEU A 82 -11.72 -4.74 -0.77
CA LEU A 82 -13.06 -4.30 -1.16
C LEU A 82 -13.49 -5.07 -2.42
N VAL A 83 -14.59 -5.78 -2.32
CA VAL A 83 -15.22 -6.50 -3.43
C VAL A 83 -16.44 -5.72 -3.87
N LYS A 84 -16.44 -5.24 -5.12
CA LYS A 84 -17.61 -4.65 -5.77
C LYS A 84 -18.33 -5.71 -6.59
N PHE A 85 -19.66 -5.73 -6.50
CA PHE A 85 -20.49 -6.70 -7.19
C PHE A 85 -21.74 -6.07 -7.81
N ASP A 86 -22.41 -6.80 -8.65
CA ASP A 86 -23.68 -6.42 -9.27
C ASP A 86 -24.84 -6.75 -8.32
N ALA A 87 -25.39 -5.73 -7.67
CA ALA A 87 -26.48 -5.88 -6.71
C ALA A 87 -27.82 -6.34 -7.35
N LEU A 88 -27.93 -6.34 -8.70
CA LEU A 88 -29.08 -6.93 -9.40
C LEU A 88 -28.96 -8.46 -9.55
N ARG A 89 -27.75 -9.01 -9.33
CA ARG A 89 -27.45 -10.45 -9.49
C ARG A 89 -27.11 -11.15 -8.19
N LEU A 90 -26.47 -10.44 -7.25
CA LEU A 90 -25.97 -11.00 -5.99
C LEU A 90 -26.41 -10.12 -4.82
N ARG A 91 -26.81 -10.77 -3.74
CA ARG A 91 -27.03 -10.14 -2.44
C ARG A 91 -25.76 -10.20 -1.60
N HIS A 92 -25.65 -9.34 -0.61
CA HIS A 92 -24.48 -9.29 0.29
C HIS A 92 -24.20 -10.63 0.97
N GLU A 93 -25.25 -11.33 1.42
CA GLU A 93 -25.13 -12.64 2.08
C GLU A 93 -24.54 -13.70 1.14
N GLU A 94 -24.90 -13.64 -0.14
CA GLU A 94 -24.37 -14.56 -1.16
C GLU A 94 -22.89 -14.27 -1.44
N VAL A 95 -22.54 -12.98 -1.57
CA VAL A 95 -21.14 -12.54 -1.72
C VAL A 95 -20.30 -12.95 -0.53
N GLU A 96 -20.79 -12.72 0.70
CA GLU A 96 -20.12 -13.13 1.92
C GLU A 96 -19.91 -14.65 1.99
N ALA A 97 -20.94 -15.44 1.68
CA ALA A 97 -20.84 -16.90 1.66
C ALA A 97 -19.82 -17.41 0.64
N ILE A 98 -19.73 -16.77 -0.54
CA ILE A 98 -18.70 -17.06 -1.55
C ILE A 98 -17.31 -16.75 -0.99
N LEU A 99 -17.13 -15.56 -0.43
CA LEU A 99 -15.83 -15.13 0.09
C LEU A 99 -15.38 -15.98 1.28
N ARG A 100 -16.28 -16.44 2.16
CA ARG A 100 -15.95 -17.37 3.26
C ARG A 100 -15.38 -18.68 2.71
N ARG A 101 -15.98 -19.27 1.68
CA ARG A 101 -15.41 -20.47 1.01
C ARG A 101 -14.04 -20.20 0.37
N CYS A 102 -13.83 -19.00 -0.19
CA CYS A 102 -12.51 -18.61 -0.69
C CYS A 102 -11.48 -18.52 0.43
N LEU A 103 -11.88 -18.03 1.61
CA LEU A 103 -10.98 -17.91 2.77
C LEU A 103 -10.49 -19.26 3.29
N GLU A 104 -11.29 -20.32 3.20
CA GLU A 104 -10.93 -21.68 3.59
C GLU A 104 -9.83 -22.27 2.68
N ARG A 105 -9.67 -21.74 1.48
CA ARG A 105 -8.74 -22.21 0.44
C ARG A 105 -7.47 -21.36 0.31
N LEU A 106 -7.28 -20.34 1.17
CA LEU A 106 -6.14 -19.43 1.02
C LEU A 106 -4.77 -20.12 1.15
N ASP A 107 -4.68 -21.20 1.91
CA ASP A 107 -3.43 -21.94 2.08
C ASP A 107 -3.02 -22.72 0.83
N GLU A 108 -3.97 -23.00 -0.08
CA GLU A 108 -3.72 -23.62 -1.38
C GLU A 108 -3.16 -22.63 -2.41
N VAL A 109 -3.30 -21.33 -2.15
CA VAL A 109 -2.93 -20.27 -3.11
C VAL A 109 -1.45 -19.98 -3.05
N VAL A 110 -0.77 -20.26 -4.16
CA VAL A 110 0.63 -19.88 -4.37
C VAL A 110 0.67 -18.47 -4.98
N LEU A 111 1.33 -17.55 -4.29
CA LEU A 111 1.60 -16.23 -4.84
C LEU A 111 2.75 -16.30 -5.84
N PRO A 112 2.75 -15.46 -6.89
CA PRO A 112 3.89 -15.36 -7.80
C PRO A 112 5.14 -14.88 -7.04
N GLU A 113 6.31 -15.27 -7.56
CA GLU A 113 7.58 -14.76 -7.05
C GLU A 113 7.64 -13.23 -7.19
N PRO A 114 8.05 -12.51 -6.13
CA PRO A 114 8.13 -11.06 -6.16
C PRO A 114 9.26 -10.58 -7.09
N HIS A 115 8.99 -9.56 -7.90
CA HIS A 115 10.08 -8.87 -8.58
C HIS A 115 10.87 -8.04 -7.56
N GLN A 116 12.21 -8.01 -7.77
CA GLN A 116 13.11 -7.16 -7.02
C GLN A 116 13.35 -5.88 -7.82
N VAL A 117 12.98 -4.72 -7.27
CA VAL A 117 13.10 -3.44 -7.97
C VAL A 117 13.98 -2.49 -7.15
N GLU A 118 15.10 -2.08 -7.73
CA GLU A 118 15.96 -1.03 -7.15
C GLU A 118 15.54 0.33 -7.69
N ILE A 119 15.30 1.27 -6.77
CA ILE A 119 14.91 2.65 -7.11
C ILE A 119 16.03 3.59 -6.66
N PRO A 120 16.78 4.18 -7.61
CA PRO A 120 17.79 5.16 -7.29
C PRO A 120 17.14 6.46 -6.80
N VAL A 121 17.64 7.01 -5.68
CA VAL A 121 17.07 8.20 -5.03
C VAL A 121 18.16 9.19 -4.69
N CYS A 122 18.01 10.42 -5.19
CA CYS A 122 18.78 11.57 -4.72
C CYS A 122 18.06 12.16 -3.49
N TYR A 123 18.74 12.16 -2.34
CA TYR A 123 18.17 12.60 -1.07
C TYR A 123 18.54 14.03 -0.72
N GLY A 124 17.63 14.74 -0.02
CA GLY A 124 17.87 16.08 0.52
C GLY A 124 17.92 17.17 -0.53
N GLY A 125 18.33 18.36 -0.09
CA GLY A 125 18.38 19.54 -0.96
C GLY A 125 17.04 19.82 -1.66
N GLU A 126 17.10 20.15 -2.92
CA GLU A 126 15.91 20.37 -3.76
C GLU A 126 15.12 19.09 -4.04
N TYR A 127 15.76 17.91 -3.98
CA TYR A 127 15.13 16.61 -4.19
C TYR A 127 14.32 16.14 -2.98
N GLY A 128 14.77 16.49 -1.77
CA GLY A 128 14.13 16.06 -0.51
C GLY A 128 14.03 17.22 0.49
N PRO A 129 13.15 18.20 0.25
CA PRO A 129 13.08 19.44 1.02
C PRO A 129 12.76 19.25 2.51
N ASP A 130 12.20 18.10 2.90
CA ASP A 130 11.81 17.82 4.29
C ASP A 130 12.84 16.98 5.04
N LEU A 131 13.91 16.50 4.38
CA LEU A 131 14.89 15.61 5.02
C LEU A 131 15.50 16.25 6.28
N ALA A 132 15.86 17.53 6.22
CA ALA A 132 16.46 18.23 7.36
C ALA A 132 15.46 18.33 8.54
N GLU A 133 14.18 18.61 8.28
CA GLU A 133 13.15 18.66 9.31
C GLU A 133 12.91 17.28 9.93
N VAL A 134 12.82 16.22 9.11
CA VAL A 134 12.70 14.84 9.58
C VAL A 134 13.90 14.46 10.46
N CYS A 135 15.12 14.80 10.05
CA CYS A 135 16.32 14.60 10.86
C CYS A 135 16.24 15.29 12.23
N ALA A 136 15.78 16.55 12.24
CA ALA A 136 15.63 17.30 13.49
C ALA A 136 14.57 16.68 14.41
N MET A 137 13.44 16.21 13.86
CA MET A 137 12.36 15.56 14.63
C MET A 137 12.83 14.27 15.31
N HIS A 138 13.77 13.54 14.71
CA HIS A 138 14.27 12.26 15.21
C HIS A 138 15.67 12.32 15.83
N GLY A 139 16.28 13.51 15.92
CA GLY A 139 17.61 13.70 16.50
C GLY A 139 18.71 12.94 15.77
N MET A 140 18.62 12.82 14.43
CA MET A 140 19.58 12.07 13.62
C MET A 140 20.23 12.94 12.55
N THR A 141 21.40 12.50 12.06
CA THR A 141 22.07 13.15 10.91
C THR A 141 21.38 12.77 9.60
N ALA A 142 21.55 13.59 8.55
CA ALA A 142 21.05 13.28 7.23
C ALA A 142 21.59 11.93 6.70
N ALA A 143 22.86 11.66 6.91
CA ALA A 143 23.48 10.39 6.53
C ALA A 143 22.78 9.19 7.22
N LYS A 144 22.47 9.32 8.52
CA LYS A 144 21.77 8.27 9.27
C LYS A 144 20.33 8.09 8.82
N ALA A 145 19.61 9.18 8.53
CA ALA A 145 18.25 9.11 8.01
C ALA A 145 18.19 8.42 6.64
N ILE A 146 19.12 8.76 5.75
CA ILE A 146 19.25 8.14 4.41
C ILE A 146 19.57 6.65 4.55
N GLU A 147 20.58 6.30 5.34
CA GLU A 147 20.93 4.89 5.63
C GLU A 147 19.71 4.13 6.16
N THR A 148 19.00 4.69 7.15
CA THR A 148 17.83 4.05 7.78
C THR A 148 16.69 3.87 6.80
N HIS A 149 16.49 4.81 5.85
CA HIS A 149 15.47 4.68 4.81
C HIS A 149 15.89 3.72 3.69
N ALA A 150 17.17 3.68 3.32
CA ALA A 150 17.68 2.87 2.21
C ALA A 150 17.98 1.39 2.61
N ALA A 151 18.21 1.12 3.90
CA ALA A 151 18.61 -0.22 4.36
C ALA A 151 17.52 -1.30 4.22
N PRO A 152 16.22 -1.04 4.51
CA PRO A 152 15.20 -2.06 4.41
C PRO A 152 14.89 -2.47 2.97
N GLU A 153 14.41 -3.71 2.83
CA GLU A 153 13.63 -4.15 1.68
C GLU A 153 12.15 -3.90 1.98
N TYR A 154 11.51 -3.12 1.12
CA TYR A 154 10.12 -2.75 1.26
C TYR A 154 9.21 -3.69 0.47
N LEU A 155 8.03 -3.98 1.03
CA LEU A 155 6.98 -4.73 0.34
C LEU A 155 5.95 -3.76 -0.25
N VAL A 156 5.60 -3.95 -1.52
CA VAL A 156 4.45 -3.27 -2.13
C VAL A 156 3.16 -3.90 -1.59
N TYR A 157 2.48 -3.21 -0.70
CA TYR A 157 1.22 -3.69 -0.14
C TYR A 157 0.06 -3.59 -1.13
N PHE A 158 -0.08 -2.46 -1.78
CA PHE A 158 -1.08 -2.23 -2.82
C PHE A 158 -0.75 -0.98 -3.63
N LEU A 159 -1.45 -0.81 -4.74
CA LEU A 159 -1.42 0.38 -5.58
C LEU A 159 -2.71 1.17 -5.38
N GLY A 160 -2.61 2.50 -5.21
CA GLY A 160 -3.79 3.34 -4.96
C GLY A 160 -3.47 4.82 -5.00
N PHE A 161 -4.40 5.68 -4.61
CA PHE A 161 -4.32 7.13 -4.67
C PHE A 161 -4.32 7.68 -6.11
N VAL A 162 -3.30 7.39 -6.90
CA VAL A 162 -3.22 7.67 -8.35
C VAL A 162 -2.56 6.48 -9.07
N PRO A 163 -2.74 6.32 -10.39
CA PRO A 163 -2.09 5.24 -11.14
C PRO A 163 -0.57 5.21 -10.91
N GLY A 164 -0.03 4.04 -10.59
CA GLY A 164 1.40 3.85 -10.34
C GLY A 164 1.90 4.23 -8.95
N PHE A 165 1.06 4.79 -8.06
CA PHE A 165 1.47 5.05 -6.68
C PHE A 165 1.41 3.75 -5.87
N ALA A 166 2.57 3.29 -5.41
CA ALA A 166 2.70 2.11 -4.56
C ALA A 166 2.85 2.50 -3.09
N TYR A 167 2.02 1.90 -2.25
CA TYR A 167 2.16 1.99 -0.79
C TYR A 167 3.12 0.92 -0.31
N LEU A 168 4.27 1.35 0.22
CA LEU A 168 5.34 0.47 0.66
C LEU A 168 5.31 0.32 2.18
N GLY A 169 5.38 -0.92 2.64
CA GLY A 169 5.52 -1.28 4.05
C GLY A 169 6.94 -1.70 4.40
N GLY A 170 7.29 -1.56 5.69
CA GLY A 170 8.63 -1.90 6.18
C GLY A 170 9.47 -0.67 6.55
N LEU A 171 8.87 0.53 6.60
CA LEU A 171 9.56 1.72 7.10
C LEU A 171 10.00 1.49 8.54
N SER A 172 11.27 1.81 8.81
CA SER A 172 11.83 1.75 10.17
C SER A 172 11.06 2.65 11.13
N GLU A 173 10.76 2.14 12.33
CA GLU A 173 10.13 2.91 13.41
C GLU A 173 10.89 4.20 13.75
N ALA A 174 12.21 4.21 13.53
CA ALA A 174 13.05 5.39 13.74
C ALA A 174 12.76 6.56 12.77
N LEU A 175 12.00 6.32 11.69
CA LEU A 175 11.61 7.33 10.69
C LEU A 175 10.10 7.61 10.65
N VAL A 176 9.32 7.02 11.55
CA VAL A 176 7.87 7.24 11.60
C VAL A 176 7.56 8.70 11.87
N THR A 177 7.07 9.40 10.85
CA THR A 177 6.87 10.85 10.86
C THR A 177 5.46 11.20 10.44
N PRO A 178 4.75 12.10 11.14
CA PRO A 178 3.41 12.52 10.74
C PRO A 178 3.43 13.27 9.40
N ARG A 179 2.29 13.23 8.70
CA ARG A 179 2.06 14.06 7.51
C ARG A 179 2.22 15.55 7.84
N LEU A 180 2.49 16.35 6.81
CA LEU A 180 2.39 17.80 6.92
C LEU A 180 0.98 18.21 7.37
N ALA A 181 0.86 19.18 8.25
CA ALA A 181 -0.42 19.74 8.69
C ALA A 181 -1.21 20.32 7.51
N THR A 182 -0.51 20.96 6.57
CA THR A 182 -1.07 21.47 5.32
C THR A 182 -0.42 20.78 4.14
N PRO A 183 -1.16 20.01 3.34
CA PRO A 183 -0.62 19.37 2.15
C PRO A 183 -0.09 20.39 1.14
N ARG A 184 0.98 20.04 0.43
CA ARG A 184 1.47 20.81 -0.73
C ARG A 184 0.45 20.76 -1.85
N ARG A 185 0.28 21.87 -2.55
CA ARG A 185 -0.55 21.93 -3.76
C ARG A 185 0.05 21.10 -4.90
N ARG A 186 1.37 20.94 -4.90
CA ARG A 186 2.12 20.20 -5.92
C ARG A 186 3.33 19.51 -5.30
N VAL A 187 3.39 18.21 -5.41
CA VAL A 187 4.54 17.34 -5.20
C VAL A 187 4.99 16.88 -6.57
N LEU A 188 6.27 16.96 -6.89
CA LEU A 188 6.80 16.58 -8.21
C LEU A 188 6.76 15.07 -8.42
N ALA A 189 6.66 14.64 -9.67
CA ALA A 189 6.83 13.23 -10.04
C ALA A 189 8.22 12.72 -9.58
N GLY A 190 8.28 11.45 -9.20
CA GLY A 190 9.51 10.84 -8.66
C GLY A 190 9.79 11.18 -7.19
N SER A 191 9.05 12.11 -6.54
CA SER A 191 9.29 12.43 -5.14
C SER A 191 9.09 11.21 -4.25
N VAL A 192 10.10 10.90 -3.43
CA VAL A 192 10.08 9.84 -2.42
C VAL A 192 9.70 10.44 -1.08
N GLY A 193 8.66 9.93 -0.46
CA GLY A 193 8.15 10.50 0.78
C GLY A 193 7.78 9.46 1.82
N ILE A 194 7.66 9.93 3.08
CA ILE A 194 7.20 9.15 4.22
C ILE A 194 5.98 9.79 4.89
N ALA A 195 5.12 8.97 5.48
CA ALA A 195 3.98 9.41 6.29
C ALA A 195 3.53 8.29 7.23
N GLY A 196 3.58 8.52 8.54
CA GLY A 196 3.38 7.46 9.52
C GLY A 196 4.37 6.32 9.27
N HIS A 197 3.90 5.08 9.22
CA HIS A 197 4.71 3.88 8.97
C HIS A 197 4.92 3.57 7.48
N GLN A 198 4.66 4.52 6.59
CA GLN A 198 4.59 4.31 5.15
C GLN A 198 5.68 5.07 4.42
N THR A 199 6.18 4.50 3.33
CA THR A 199 6.95 5.21 2.31
C THR A 199 6.36 4.94 0.93
N GLY A 200 6.72 5.73 -0.06
CA GLY A 200 6.26 5.59 -1.43
C GLY A 200 6.84 6.63 -2.36
N VAL A 201 6.57 6.46 -3.66
CA VAL A 201 7.05 7.35 -4.72
C VAL A 201 5.87 7.93 -5.48
N TYR A 202 5.84 9.25 -5.64
CA TYR A 202 4.80 9.94 -6.40
C TYR A 202 5.03 9.73 -7.91
N PRO A 203 4.11 9.08 -8.64
CA PRO A 203 4.28 8.81 -10.07
C PRO A 203 4.06 10.04 -10.94
N PHE A 204 3.26 10.99 -10.45
CA PHE A 204 2.90 12.23 -11.15
C PHE A 204 2.98 13.43 -10.23
N ALA A 205 2.98 14.62 -10.82
CA ALA A 205 2.80 15.85 -10.05
C ALA A 205 1.37 15.93 -9.50
N THR A 206 1.21 15.79 -8.19
CA THR A 206 -0.07 15.77 -7.48
C THR A 206 -0.01 16.59 -6.19
N PRO A 207 -1.13 17.02 -5.62
CA PRO A 207 -1.15 17.46 -4.24
C PRO A 207 -0.73 16.33 -3.30
N GLY A 208 -0.03 16.66 -2.20
CA GLY A 208 0.40 15.64 -1.24
C GLY A 208 0.92 16.21 0.07
N GLY A 209 0.70 15.48 1.17
CA GLY A 209 1.10 15.87 2.53
C GLY A 209 2.20 15.01 3.14
N TRP A 210 2.85 14.15 2.36
CA TRP A 210 3.95 13.34 2.86
C TRP A 210 5.23 14.16 3.00
N ARG A 211 6.12 13.77 3.92
CA ARG A 211 7.44 14.36 4.09
C ARG A 211 8.36 13.85 3.01
N LEU A 212 8.88 14.74 2.18
CA LEU A 212 9.70 14.40 1.02
C LEU A 212 11.16 14.28 1.42
N LEU A 213 11.71 13.07 1.30
CA LEU A 213 13.10 12.75 1.66
C LEU A 213 14.06 12.85 0.47
N GLY A 214 13.56 12.60 -0.74
CA GLY A 214 14.37 12.56 -1.95
C GLY A 214 13.50 12.47 -3.20
N ARG A 215 14.14 12.25 -4.34
CA ARG A 215 13.50 12.09 -5.64
C ARG A 215 14.22 11.03 -6.47
N THR A 216 13.48 10.25 -7.23
CA THR A 216 13.99 9.33 -8.24
C THR A 216 13.73 9.87 -9.64
N PRO A 217 14.65 9.67 -10.60
CA PRO A 217 14.41 9.96 -12.01
C PRO A 217 13.56 8.88 -12.69
N MET A 218 13.31 7.72 -12.03
CA MET A 218 12.52 6.63 -12.61
C MET A 218 11.04 7.00 -12.77
N ALA A 219 10.50 6.73 -13.95
CA ALA A 219 9.06 6.84 -14.20
C ALA A 219 8.32 5.66 -13.56
N MET A 220 7.52 5.94 -12.52
CA MET A 220 6.73 4.93 -11.79
C MET A 220 5.53 4.42 -12.60
N PHE A 221 5.09 5.20 -13.58
CA PHE A 221 3.97 4.87 -14.47
C PHE A 221 4.26 5.35 -15.88
N ARG A 222 4.03 4.49 -16.88
CA ARG A 222 4.19 4.81 -18.31
C ARG A 222 3.11 4.10 -19.11
N THR A 223 2.50 4.79 -20.08
CA THR A 223 1.45 4.23 -20.94
C THR A 223 1.98 3.31 -22.03
N ASP A 224 3.26 3.38 -22.33
CA ASP A 224 3.99 2.55 -23.30
C ASP A 224 4.69 1.33 -22.66
N ARG A 225 4.52 1.13 -21.34
CA ARG A 225 5.04 -0.02 -20.60
C ARG A 225 3.96 -1.09 -20.47
N ASP A 226 4.31 -2.35 -20.69
CA ASP A 226 3.49 -3.49 -20.31
C ASP A 226 3.22 -3.45 -18.80
N GLY A 227 1.93 -3.53 -18.42
CA GLY A 227 1.51 -3.41 -17.03
C GLY A 227 1.40 -1.96 -16.52
N LEU A 228 1.77 -0.94 -17.32
CA LEU A 228 1.66 0.50 -17.05
C LEU A 228 2.46 0.98 -15.83
N SER A 229 2.28 0.37 -14.66
CA SER A 229 3.03 0.67 -13.42
C SER A 229 4.38 -0.03 -13.38
N LEU A 230 5.39 0.63 -12.81
CA LEU A 230 6.70 0.02 -12.56
C LEU A 230 6.61 -1.11 -11.53
N LEU A 231 5.79 -0.90 -10.51
CA LEU A 231 5.62 -1.81 -9.39
C LEU A 231 4.28 -2.53 -9.47
N SER A 232 4.27 -3.76 -8.99
CA SER A 232 3.11 -4.61 -8.79
C SER A 232 2.92 -4.97 -7.33
N ILE A 233 1.70 -5.37 -6.95
CA ILE A 233 1.40 -5.82 -5.59
C ILE A 233 2.25 -7.06 -5.27
N GLY A 234 2.98 -6.99 -4.16
CA GLY A 234 3.86 -8.07 -3.71
C GLY A 234 5.32 -7.90 -4.10
N ASP A 235 5.64 -6.97 -5.01
CA ASP A 235 7.04 -6.68 -5.35
C ASP A 235 7.84 -6.22 -4.14
N ARG A 236 9.17 -6.43 -4.23
CA ARG A 236 10.15 -5.98 -3.27
C ARG A 236 10.90 -4.78 -3.82
N VAL A 237 11.01 -3.74 -3.01
CA VAL A 237 11.63 -2.48 -3.40
C VAL A 237 12.79 -2.17 -2.48
N ARG A 238 13.92 -1.77 -3.07
CA ARG A 238 15.07 -1.23 -2.35
C ARG A 238 15.40 0.15 -2.90
N PHE A 239 15.58 1.12 -2.01
CA PHE A 239 16.04 2.44 -2.39
C PHE A 239 17.57 2.49 -2.38
N THR A 240 18.17 3.00 -3.46
CA THR A 240 19.62 3.14 -3.59
C THR A 240 19.98 4.62 -3.64
N PRO A 241 20.71 5.15 -2.64
CA PRO A 241 21.14 6.54 -2.64
C PRO A 241 22.07 6.85 -3.84
N ILE A 242 21.79 7.94 -4.54
CA ILE A 242 22.61 8.45 -5.65
C ILE A 242 22.93 9.94 -5.49
N SER A 243 23.99 10.41 -6.17
CA SER A 243 24.33 11.83 -6.23
C SER A 243 23.41 12.60 -7.19
N ALA A 244 23.43 13.94 -7.09
CA ALA A 244 22.71 14.83 -8.01
C ALA A 244 23.20 14.69 -9.46
N GLU A 245 24.51 14.49 -9.67
CA GLU A 245 25.09 14.28 -10.99
C GLU A 245 24.58 12.96 -11.61
N ARG A 246 24.49 11.88 -10.79
CA ARG A 246 23.95 10.60 -11.25
C ARG A 246 22.46 10.70 -11.53
N PHE A 247 21.71 11.45 -10.72
CA PHE A 247 20.29 11.73 -10.98
C PHE A 247 20.10 12.40 -12.34
N ALA A 248 20.83 13.49 -12.61
CA ALA A 248 20.75 14.22 -13.88
C ALA A 248 21.17 13.37 -15.10
N ALA A 249 22.12 12.45 -14.92
CA ALA A 249 22.54 11.53 -15.97
C ALA A 249 21.43 10.52 -16.30
N LEU A 250 20.83 9.90 -15.26
CA LEU A 250 19.73 8.93 -15.41
C LEU A 250 18.44 9.59 -15.95
N GLU A 251 18.13 10.81 -15.55
CA GLU A 251 16.97 11.55 -16.04
C GLU A 251 17.04 11.72 -17.56
N LYS A 252 18.22 12.05 -18.11
CA LYS A 252 18.45 12.16 -19.57
C LYS A 252 18.46 10.80 -20.28
N GLU A 253 18.89 9.74 -19.60
CA GLU A 253 18.95 8.39 -20.18
C GLU A 253 17.54 7.77 -20.32
N TRP A 254 16.60 8.18 -19.45
CA TRP A 254 15.25 7.61 -19.36
C TRP A 254 14.14 8.51 -19.92
N GLU A 255 14.47 9.71 -20.43
CA GLU A 255 13.58 10.56 -21.23
C GLU A 255 13.32 9.93 -22.62
#